data_be980d2f8f066524f3fe122fbc4ae282
#
_entry.id   be980d2f8f066524f3fe122fbc4ae282
#
_cell.length_a   1.000
_cell.length_b   1.000
_cell.length_c   1.000
_cell.angle_alpha   90.00
_cell.angle_beta   90.00
_cell.angle_gamma   90.00
#
_symmetry.space_group_name_H-M   'P 1'
#
loop_
_entity.id
_entity.type
_entity.pdbx_description
1 polymer ?
#
loop_
_entity_poly.entity_id
_entity_poly.type
_entity_poly.pdbx_seq_one_letter_code
_entity_poly.pdbx_strand_id
1 'polypeptide(L)'
;MLEIDQNGLDEMDKRILKAVITKFGGGPVGVNSLAVAVGEEPDTIEEVYEPYLIMEGYLNRTSQGRVATELSYKKLGLKAATGNQNRLL
;
A
#
# COMPACT_ATOMS: atom_id res chain seq x y z
N MET A 1 -19.10 -1.39 -17.78
CA MET A 1 -18.53 -1.29 -17.84
C MET A 1 -17.61 -1.70 -17.17
N LEU A 2 -16.86 -1.43 -17.32
CA LEU A 2 -15.92 -1.86 -16.63
C LEU A 2 -15.77 -1.19 -15.41
N GLU A 3 -15.47 -1.86 -14.40
CA GLU A 3 -15.30 -1.27 -13.19
C GLU A 3 -13.88 -0.98 -12.99
N ILE A 4 -13.12 -0.73 -13.92
CA ILE A 4 -11.73 -0.45 -13.80
C ILE A 4 -11.51 0.92 -13.29
N ASP A 5 -10.71 1.05 -12.25
CA ASP A 5 -10.36 2.30 -11.69
C ASP A 5 -9.58 3.08 -12.72
N GLN A 6 -9.82 4.38 -12.82
CA GLN A 6 -9.18 5.17 -13.79
C GLN A 6 -7.71 5.15 -13.69
N ASN A 7 -7.14 4.86 -12.52
CA ASN A 7 -5.73 4.84 -12.36
C ASN A 7 -5.17 3.44 -12.39
N GLY A 8 -5.99 2.50 -12.79
CA GLY A 8 -5.50 1.15 -12.97
C GLY A 8 -5.41 0.30 -11.74
N LEU A 9 -5.85 0.78 -10.59
CA LEU A 9 -5.79 -0.03 -9.40
C LEU A 9 -6.92 -1.03 -9.36
N ASP A 10 -6.61 -2.30 -9.13
CA ASP A 10 -7.66 -3.28 -9.01
C ASP A 10 -7.89 -3.54 -7.52
N GLU A 11 -8.73 -4.50 -7.24
CA GLU A 11 -9.12 -4.77 -5.86
C GLU A 11 -7.94 -5.18 -4.99
N MET A 12 -7.05 -6.02 -5.48
CA MET A 12 -5.92 -6.46 -4.69
C MET A 12 -4.92 -5.33 -4.51
N ASP A 13 -4.74 -4.48 -5.51
CA ASP A 13 -3.84 -3.33 -5.38
C ASP A 13 -4.32 -2.45 -4.23
N LYS A 14 -5.61 -2.20 -4.17
CA LYS A 14 -6.17 -1.36 -3.12
C LYS A 14 -6.03 -2.04 -1.78
N ARG A 15 -6.22 -3.34 -1.74
CA ARG A 15 -6.13 -4.09 -0.50
C ARG A 15 -4.70 -4.04 0.06
N ILE A 16 -3.70 -4.16 -0.82
CA ILE A 16 -2.31 -4.10 -0.41
C ILE A 16 -2.00 -2.72 0.17
N LEU A 17 -2.35 -1.67 -0.56
CA LEU A 17 -2.05 -0.33 -0.09
C LEU A 17 -2.79 -0.01 1.20
N LYS A 18 -4.04 -0.43 1.30
CA LYS A 18 -4.82 -0.17 2.48
C LYS A 18 -4.23 -0.90 3.68
N ALA A 19 -3.74 -2.12 3.49
CA ALA A 19 -3.13 -2.88 4.57
C ALA A 19 -1.86 -2.18 5.05
N VAL A 20 -1.01 -1.72 4.14
CA VAL A 20 0.21 -1.03 4.53
C VAL A 20 -0.14 0.19 5.36
N ILE A 21 -1.13 0.94 4.93
CA ILE A 21 -1.50 2.17 5.62
C ILE A 21 -2.19 1.91 6.95
N THR A 22 -3.21 1.04 6.95
CA THR A 22 -4.04 0.93 8.14
C THR A 22 -3.54 -0.10 9.14
N LYS A 23 -2.94 -1.17 8.65
CA LYS A 23 -2.47 -2.19 9.58
C LYS A 23 -1.04 -2.00 10.00
N PHE A 24 -0.25 -1.35 9.19
CA PHE A 24 1.17 -1.17 9.48
C PHE A 24 1.59 0.30 9.54
N GLY A 25 0.62 1.18 9.66
CA GLY A 25 0.92 2.60 9.86
C GLY A 25 1.66 3.28 8.73
N GLY A 26 1.56 2.75 7.54
CA GLY A 26 2.26 3.31 6.39
C GLY A 26 3.57 2.59 6.10
N GLY A 27 3.93 1.68 6.95
CA GLY A 27 5.15 0.92 6.80
C GLY A 27 6.28 1.51 7.61
N PRO A 28 7.47 0.93 7.51
CA PRO A 28 7.83 -0.15 6.59
C PRO A 28 7.31 -1.50 7.06
N VAL A 29 6.93 -2.34 6.14
CA VAL A 29 6.44 -3.67 6.44
C VAL A 29 7.04 -4.65 5.46
N GLY A 30 7.48 -5.80 5.95
CA GLY A 30 8.05 -6.81 5.09
C GLY A 30 7.00 -7.48 4.24
N VAL A 31 7.39 -8.05 3.11
CA VAL A 31 6.43 -8.65 2.20
C VAL A 31 5.74 -9.85 2.82
N ASN A 32 6.40 -10.58 3.71
CA ASN A 32 5.76 -11.76 4.30
C ASN A 32 4.62 -11.33 5.24
N SER A 33 4.84 -10.30 6.03
CA SER A 33 3.80 -9.81 6.91
C SER A 33 2.65 -9.21 6.10
N LEU A 34 2.99 -8.51 5.03
CA LEU A 34 1.97 -7.92 4.18
C LEU A 34 1.15 -9.03 3.52
N ALA A 35 1.81 -10.10 3.07
CA ALA A 35 1.12 -11.20 2.42
C ALA A 35 0.10 -11.84 3.34
N VAL A 36 0.46 -12.02 4.61
CA VAL A 36 -0.47 -12.59 5.56
C VAL A 36 -1.65 -11.65 5.74
N ALA A 37 -1.39 -10.36 5.82
CA ALA A 37 -2.45 -9.39 6.05
C ALA A 37 -3.47 -9.34 4.93
N VAL A 38 -3.04 -9.53 3.69
CA VAL A 38 -3.96 -9.44 2.56
C VAL A 38 -4.40 -10.80 2.03
N GLY A 39 -3.84 -11.87 2.55
CA GLY A 39 -4.25 -13.20 2.10
C GLY A 39 -3.70 -13.57 0.74
N GLU A 40 -2.46 -13.20 0.45
CA GLU A 40 -1.86 -13.52 -0.82
C GLU A 40 -0.47 -14.10 -0.60
N GLU A 41 0.09 -14.73 -1.63
CA GLU A 41 1.42 -15.29 -1.52
C GLU A 41 2.46 -14.18 -1.64
N PRO A 42 3.54 -14.23 -0.87
CA PRO A 42 4.55 -13.17 -0.95
C PRO A 42 5.14 -13.03 -2.34
N ASP A 43 5.38 -14.14 -3.02
CA ASP A 43 5.96 -14.08 -4.36
C ASP A 43 5.01 -13.40 -5.33
N THR A 44 3.72 -13.64 -5.18
CA THR A 44 2.73 -13.02 -6.05
C THR A 44 2.72 -11.52 -5.83
N ILE A 45 2.82 -11.08 -4.58
CA ILE A 45 2.87 -9.67 -4.31
C ILE A 45 4.10 -9.05 -4.97
N GLU A 46 5.26 -9.68 -4.81
CA GLU A 46 6.47 -9.13 -5.37
C GLU A 46 6.52 -9.15 -6.88
N GLU A 47 5.96 -10.15 -7.49
CA GLU A 47 6.08 -10.28 -8.93
C GLU A 47 4.93 -9.73 -9.74
N VAL A 48 3.77 -9.68 -9.16
CA VAL A 48 2.59 -9.25 -9.88
C VAL A 48 2.14 -7.86 -9.50
N TYR A 49 2.08 -7.58 -8.20
CA TYR A 49 1.49 -6.34 -7.75
C TYR A 49 2.47 -5.22 -7.46
N GLU A 50 3.57 -5.52 -6.81
CA GLU A 50 4.52 -4.47 -6.44
C GLU A 50 5.11 -3.73 -7.64
N PRO A 51 5.45 -4.39 -8.73
CA PRO A 51 6.08 -3.66 -9.83
C PRO A 51 5.19 -2.52 -10.33
N TYR A 52 3.90 -2.78 -10.45
CA TYR A 52 2.99 -1.75 -10.90
C TYR A 52 2.84 -0.66 -9.85
N LEU A 53 2.67 -1.05 -8.59
CA LEU A 53 2.46 -0.08 -7.52
C LEU A 53 3.69 0.82 -7.34
N ILE A 54 4.87 0.26 -7.48
CA ILE A 54 6.09 1.04 -7.36
C ILE A 54 6.24 1.96 -8.56
N MET A 55 5.98 1.45 -9.75
CA MET A 55 6.13 2.26 -10.94
C MET A 55 5.18 3.44 -10.94
N GLU A 56 3.97 3.24 -10.44
CA GLU A 56 2.98 4.31 -10.41
C GLU A 56 3.14 5.23 -9.20
N GLY A 57 4.11 4.95 -8.34
CA GLY A 57 4.39 5.84 -7.23
C GLY A 57 3.55 5.63 -5.99
N TYR A 58 2.84 4.53 -5.89
CA TYR A 58 2.01 4.28 -4.72
C TYR A 58 2.76 3.61 -3.59
N LEU A 59 3.82 2.89 -3.91
CA LEU A 59 4.53 2.11 -2.91
C LEU A 59 6.03 2.28 -3.12
N ASN A 60 6.79 2.32 -2.03
CA ASN A 60 8.24 2.36 -2.12
C ASN A 60 8.79 1.14 -1.41
N ARG A 61 9.89 0.62 -1.95
CA ARG A 61 10.58 -0.51 -1.33
C ARG A 61 11.85 0.02 -0.72
N THR A 62 12.01 -0.17 0.58
CA THR A 62 13.20 0.29 1.28
C THR A 62 13.90 -0.90 1.88
N SER A 63 15.05 -0.68 2.48
CA SER A 63 15.80 -1.75 3.10
C SER A 63 15.05 -2.33 4.28
N GLN A 64 14.09 -1.62 4.83
CA GLN A 64 13.33 -2.10 5.96
C GLN A 64 11.97 -2.64 5.58
N GLY A 65 11.58 -2.52 4.35
CA GLY A 65 10.30 -3.04 3.92
C GLY A 65 9.56 -2.09 3.00
N ARG A 66 8.28 -2.33 2.84
CA ARG A 66 7.45 -1.55 1.92
C ARG A 66 6.77 -0.41 2.66
N VAL A 67 6.77 0.75 2.02
CA VAL A 67 6.22 1.95 2.62
C VAL A 67 5.21 2.58 1.66
N ALA A 68 4.06 3.00 2.17
CA ALA A 68 3.06 3.66 1.34
C ALA A 68 3.48 5.11 1.14
N THR A 69 3.20 5.64 -0.05
CA THR A 69 3.58 7.01 -0.36
C THR A 69 2.40 7.94 -0.08
N GLU A 70 2.68 9.23 -0.09
CA GLU A 70 1.62 10.19 0.10
C GLU A 70 0.57 10.07 -0.99
N LEU A 71 1.00 9.74 -2.20
CA LEU A 71 0.07 9.56 -3.30
C LEU A 71 -0.93 8.45 -3.01
N SER A 72 -0.49 7.36 -2.37
CA SER A 72 -1.40 6.28 -2.08
C SER A 72 -2.41 6.68 -1.00
N TYR A 73 -2.01 7.50 -0.05
CA TYR A 73 -2.94 7.98 0.96
C TYR A 73 -4.02 8.82 0.27
N LYS A 74 -3.62 9.69 -0.66
CA LYS A 74 -4.59 10.50 -1.34
C LYS A 74 -5.49 9.68 -2.22
N LYS A 75 -4.94 8.71 -2.91
CA LYS A 75 -5.72 7.89 -3.82
C LYS A 75 -6.81 7.13 -3.09
N LEU A 76 -6.52 6.66 -1.88
CA LEU A 76 -7.48 5.89 -1.12
C LEU A 76 -8.34 6.75 -0.21
N GLY A 77 -8.07 8.04 -0.17
CA GLY A 77 -8.85 8.93 0.68
C GLY A 77 -8.53 8.78 2.15
N LEU A 78 -7.31 8.34 2.47
CA LEU A 78 -6.92 8.12 3.85
C LEU A 78 -5.93 9.17 4.30
N LYS A 79 -5.87 9.40 5.60
CA LYS A 79 -4.95 10.38 6.11
C LYS A 79 -3.67 9.72 6.54
N ALA A 80 -2.57 10.41 6.36
CA ALA A 80 -1.29 9.90 6.79
C ALA A 80 -1.28 9.78 8.29
N ALA A 81 -0.71 8.71 8.76
CA ALA A 81 -0.70 8.46 10.17
C ALA A 81 0.01 9.55 10.90
N THR A 82 1.09 10.06 10.34
CA THR A 82 1.80 11.07 11.04
C THR A 82 1.02 12.31 11.22
N GLY A 83 0.07 12.54 10.39
CA GLY A 83 -0.73 13.70 10.50
C GLY A 83 -1.52 13.70 11.72
N ASN A 84 -1.73 12.55 12.26
CA ASN A 84 -2.51 12.46 13.24
C ASN A 84 -1.91 12.74 14.41
N GLN A 85 -0.81 12.33 14.65
CA GLN A 85 -0.28 12.52 15.74
C GLN A 85 0.00 13.75 16.08
N ASN A 86 0.13 14.44 15.28
CA ASN A 86 0.39 15.65 15.59
C ASN A 86 -0.51 16.21 16.37
N ARG A 87 -1.26 15.80 16.48
CA ARG A 87 -2.10 16.33 17.17
C ARG A 87 -2.06 16.22 18.34
N LEU A 88 -1.74 15.88 18.69
CA LEU A 88 -1.77 15.88 19.82
C LEU A 88 -1.24 16.42 20.46
N LEU A 89 -1.04 16.60 20.15
CA LEU A 89 -0.62 17.12 20.71
C LEU A 89 -0.60 17.55 21.11
#